data_839620f7d918415b0473c7a4b5338451
#
_entry.id   839620f7d918415b0473c7a4b5338451
#
_cell.length_a   1.000
_cell.length_b   1.000
_cell.length_c   1.000
_cell.angle_alpha   90.00
_cell.angle_beta   90.00
_cell.angle_gamma   90.00
#
_symmetry.space_group_name_H-M   'P 1'
#
loop_
_entity.id
_entity.type
_entity.pdbx_description
1 polymer ?
#
loop_
_entity_poly.entity_id
_entity_poly.type
_entity_poly.pdbx_seq_one_letter_code
_entity_poly.pdbx_strand_id
1 'polypeptide(L)'
;MRIIQEIESEFQATRTTNSDTLADVHHIGGSTVLNGLALGADFISGIGPNGIVAYPRTVVVRIAAKAMPEQSSVTLSDFLSAQRLPVRIEVKSNSVSHRGWLLNVQGSWLRLATELQVIWCPIEAVTSVEVKAVENL
;
A
#
# COMPACT_ATOMS: atom_id res chain seq x y z
N MET A 1 -11.17 10.68 -1.99
CA MET A 1 -10.88 9.41 -2.59
C MET A 1 -11.75 8.32 -2.02
N ARG A 2 -12.56 7.79 -2.89
CA ARG A 2 -13.59 6.85 -2.47
C ARG A 2 -13.05 5.54 -1.90
N ILE A 3 -11.98 5.02 -2.47
CA ILE A 3 -11.47 3.72 -2.04
C ILE A 3 -11.06 3.72 -0.58
N ILE A 4 -10.33 4.72 -0.16
CA ILE A 4 -9.89 4.78 1.23
C ILE A 4 -11.08 4.98 2.16
N GLN A 5 -12.00 5.85 1.79
CA GLN A 5 -13.19 6.06 2.60
C GLN A 5 -14.06 4.82 2.67
N GLU A 6 -14.17 4.10 1.58
CA GLU A 6 -14.94 2.87 1.60
C GLU A 6 -14.28 1.82 2.46
N ILE A 7 -12.97 1.70 2.35
CA ILE A 7 -12.24 0.77 3.19
C ILE A 7 -12.42 1.12 4.65
N GLU A 8 -12.31 2.40 4.97
CA GLU A 8 -12.52 2.84 6.35
C GLU A 8 -13.94 2.58 6.82
N SER A 9 -14.93 2.88 5.99
CA SER A 9 -16.32 2.66 6.35
C SER A 9 -16.60 1.19 6.56
N GLU A 10 -16.15 0.36 5.63
CA GLU A 10 -16.35 -1.07 5.75
C GLU A 10 -15.59 -1.62 6.96
N PHE A 11 -14.39 -1.13 7.17
CA PHE A 11 -13.61 -1.53 8.30
C PHE A 11 -14.29 -1.15 9.61
N GLN A 12 -14.81 0.06 9.71
CA GLN A 12 -15.55 0.50 10.89
C GLN A 12 -16.79 -0.34 11.10
N ALA A 13 -17.53 -0.62 10.04
CA ALA A 13 -18.77 -1.37 10.14
C ALA A 13 -18.54 -2.82 10.50
N THR A 14 -17.44 -3.40 10.06
CA THR A 14 -17.22 -4.83 10.21
C THR A 14 -16.19 -5.20 11.25
N ARG A 15 -15.47 -4.22 11.79
CA ARG A 15 -14.33 -4.55 12.64
C ARG A 15 -14.71 -5.28 13.91
N THR A 16 -15.95 -5.17 14.34
CA THR A 16 -16.40 -5.92 15.51
C THR A 16 -16.79 -7.33 15.14
N THR A 17 -16.96 -7.63 13.86
CA THR A 17 -17.46 -8.91 13.44
C THR A 17 -16.43 -9.73 12.68
N ASN A 18 -15.22 -9.29 12.47
CA ASN A 18 -14.70 -9.70 11.34
C ASN A 18 -13.42 -10.10 11.01
N SER A 19 -13.21 -11.34 11.14
CA SER A 19 -12.17 -12.02 10.40
C SER A 19 -12.47 -12.08 8.91
N ASP A 20 -13.67 -11.69 8.48
CA ASP A 20 -14.03 -11.79 7.07
C ASP A 20 -13.32 -10.79 6.20
N THR A 21 -12.86 -9.68 6.78
CA THR A 21 -12.13 -8.67 6.03
C THR A 21 -10.62 -8.85 6.13
N LEU A 22 -10.16 -9.81 6.92
CA LEU A 22 -8.74 -10.06 7.07
C LEU A 22 -8.21 -10.91 5.93
N ALA A 23 -7.07 -10.55 5.45
CA ALA A 23 -6.37 -11.30 4.42
C ALA A 23 -4.92 -11.52 4.86
N ASP A 24 -4.45 -12.74 4.76
CA ASP A 24 -3.07 -13.06 5.05
C ASP A 24 -2.32 -13.09 3.72
N VAL A 25 -1.51 -12.08 3.49
CA VAL A 25 -0.80 -11.91 2.23
C VAL A 25 0.61 -12.45 2.37
N HIS A 26 0.91 -13.48 1.59
CA HIS A 26 2.24 -14.05 1.53
C HIS A 26 2.96 -13.45 0.33
N HIS A 27 4.11 -12.85 0.60
CA HIS A 27 4.89 -12.16 -0.42
C HIS A 27 6.37 -12.51 -0.25
N ILE A 28 7.20 -12.06 -1.15
CA ILE A 28 8.60 -12.46 -1.16
C ILE A 28 9.36 -12.03 0.10
N GLY A 29 8.84 -11.04 0.84
CA GLY A 29 9.45 -10.59 2.08
C GLY A 29 8.88 -11.22 3.33
N GLY A 30 7.91 -12.14 3.21
CA GLY A 30 7.27 -12.77 4.36
C GLY A 30 5.77 -12.79 4.25
N SER A 31 5.07 -12.58 5.34
CA SER A 31 3.62 -12.50 5.31
C SER A 31 3.13 -11.32 6.16
N THR A 32 2.00 -10.78 5.76
CA THR A 32 1.39 -9.62 6.41
C THR A 32 -0.11 -9.80 6.41
N VAL A 33 -0.73 -9.54 7.56
CA VAL A 33 -2.19 -9.57 7.66
C VAL A 33 -2.70 -8.18 7.37
N LEU A 34 -3.59 -8.07 6.40
CA LEU A 34 -4.19 -6.80 6.00
C LEU A 34 -5.69 -6.82 6.21
N ASN A 35 -6.24 -5.67 6.56
CA ASN A 35 -7.67 -5.47 6.61
C ASN A 35 -8.09 -4.68 5.38
N GLY A 36 -9.34 -4.86 4.96
CA GLY A 36 -9.87 -4.07 3.86
C GLY A 36 -9.10 -4.24 2.57
N LEU A 37 -8.83 -5.49 2.21
CA LEU A 37 -8.06 -5.78 1.02
C LEU A 37 -8.68 -5.15 -0.22
N ALA A 38 -7.88 -4.51 -1.03
CA ALA A 38 -8.29 -3.93 -2.30
C ALA A 38 -7.34 -4.43 -3.40
N LEU A 39 -7.90 -4.72 -4.56
CA LEU A 39 -7.12 -5.19 -5.70
C LEU A 39 -7.05 -4.09 -6.75
N GLY A 40 -5.84 -3.69 -7.09
CA GLY A 40 -5.61 -2.81 -8.22
C GLY A 40 -5.29 -3.60 -9.46
N ALA A 41 -4.96 -2.89 -10.53
CA ALA A 41 -4.63 -3.53 -11.79
C ALA A 41 -3.33 -4.32 -11.68
N ASP A 42 -2.36 -3.81 -10.93
CA ASP A 42 -1.03 -4.40 -10.81
C ASP A 42 -0.53 -4.47 -9.38
N PHE A 43 -1.40 -4.29 -8.41
CA PHE A 43 -1.01 -4.31 -7.01
C PHE A 43 -2.18 -4.69 -6.12
N ILE A 44 -1.88 -4.97 -4.87
CA ILE A 44 -2.89 -5.14 -3.84
C ILE A 44 -2.58 -4.17 -2.70
N SER A 45 -3.59 -3.79 -1.97
CA SER A 45 -3.38 -2.94 -0.80
C SER A 45 -4.35 -3.31 0.30
N GLY A 46 -4.05 -2.85 1.48
CA GLY A 46 -4.91 -3.04 2.65
C GLY A 46 -4.37 -2.24 3.82
N ILE A 47 -5.07 -2.32 4.93
CA ILE A 47 -4.71 -1.59 6.13
C ILE A 47 -3.89 -2.50 7.02
N GLY A 48 -2.65 -2.12 7.23
CA GLY A 48 -1.74 -2.80 8.14
C GLY A 48 -1.64 -2.05 9.46
N PRO A 49 -0.72 -2.48 10.32
CA PRO A 49 -0.61 -1.88 11.68
C PRO A 49 -0.19 -0.41 11.66
N ASN A 50 0.56 0.01 10.68
CA ASN A 50 1.12 1.36 10.66
C ASN A 50 0.59 2.24 9.54
N GLY A 51 -0.40 1.78 8.81
CA GLY A 51 -0.97 2.54 7.71
C GLY A 51 -1.37 1.63 6.57
N ILE A 52 -1.51 2.22 5.41
CA ILE A 52 -1.90 1.46 4.22
C ILE A 52 -0.66 0.86 3.59
N VAL A 53 -0.72 -0.44 3.32
CA VAL A 53 0.39 -1.17 2.72
C VAL A 53 -0.02 -1.58 1.32
N ALA A 54 0.87 -1.42 0.37
CA ALA A 54 0.65 -1.85 -1.00
C ALA A 54 1.79 -2.75 -1.45
N TYR A 55 1.42 -3.83 -2.11
CA TYR A 55 2.38 -4.76 -2.68
C TYR A 55 2.14 -4.87 -4.17
N PRO A 56 3.18 -4.67 -5.00
CA PRO A 56 3.06 -5.00 -6.43
C PRO A 56 2.64 -6.46 -6.58
N ARG A 57 1.80 -6.73 -7.56
CA ARG A 57 1.29 -8.09 -7.73
C ARG A 57 2.40 -9.10 -8.00
N THR A 58 3.48 -8.66 -8.60
CA THR A 58 4.61 -9.54 -8.93
C THR A 58 5.31 -10.11 -7.71
N VAL A 59 5.17 -9.50 -6.54
CA VAL A 59 5.82 -10.01 -5.32
C VAL A 59 4.86 -10.81 -4.45
N VAL A 60 3.59 -10.88 -4.83
CA VAL A 60 2.59 -11.61 -4.05
C VAL A 60 2.65 -13.09 -4.45
N VAL A 61 2.79 -13.95 -3.45
CA VAL A 61 2.84 -15.39 -3.65
C VAL A 61 1.45 -15.99 -3.48
N ARG A 62 0.74 -15.55 -2.45
CA ARG A 62 -0.55 -16.13 -2.12
C ARG A 62 -1.32 -15.22 -1.19
N ILE A 63 -2.62 -15.20 -1.34
CA ILE A 63 -3.51 -14.49 -0.42
C ILE A 63 -4.45 -15.51 0.19
N ALA A 64 -4.47 -15.59 1.50
CA ALA A 64 -5.44 -16.40 2.21
C ALA A 64 -6.52 -15.47 2.75
N ALA A 65 -7.70 -15.55 2.17
CA ALA A 65 -8.83 -14.72 2.53
C ALA A 65 -10.11 -15.48 2.23
N LYS A 66 -11.19 -15.16 2.94
CA LYS A 66 -12.47 -15.81 2.69
C LYS A 66 -13.09 -15.40 1.38
N ALA A 67 -12.83 -14.17 0.96
CA ALA A 67 -13.36 -13.66 -0.29
C ALA A 67 -12.36 -12.66 -0.87
N MET A 68 -12.40 -12.50 -2.18
CA MET A 68 -11.56 -11.53 -2.86
C MET A 68 -12.44 -10.41 -3.38
N PRO A 69 -12.02 -9.16 -3.20
CA PRO A 69 -12.76 -8.04 -3.77
C PRO A 69 -12.61 -8.01 -5.29
N GLU A 70 -13.46 -7.21 -5.93
CA GLU A 70 -13.34 -7.02 -7.35
C GLU A 70 -12.06 -6.27 -7.68
N GLN A 71 -11.45 -6.62 -8.79
CA GLN A 71 -10.24 -5.95 -9.24
C GLN A 71 -10.61 -4.63 -9.89
N SER A 72 -9.89 -3.58 -9.53
CA SER A 72 -10.07 -2.26 -10.13
C SER A 72 -9.04 -2.05 -11.23
N SER A 73 -9.20 -0.97 -11.99
CA SER A 73 -8.25 -0.60 -13.02
C SER A 73 -7.15 0.35 -12.52
N VAL A 74 -7.15 0.63 -11.22
CA VAL A 74 -6.16 1.54 -10.63
C VAL A 74 -4.81 0.86 -10.59
N THR A 75 -3.77 1.52 -11.06
CA THR A 75 -2.41 1.01 -10.97
C THR A 75 -1.77 1.50 -9.67
N LEU A 76 -0.65 0.88 -9.31
CA LEU A 76 0.11 1.33 -8.15
C LEU A 76 0.56 2.78 -8.32
N SER A 77 0.97 3.15 -9.53
CA SER A 77 1.34 4.52 -9.83
C SER A 77 0.18 5.48 -9.58
N ASP A 78 -1.01 5.12 -10.05
CA ASP A 78 -2.20 5.94 -9.83
C ASP A 78 -2.54 6.04 -8.36
N PHE A 79 -2.45 4.92 -7.65
CA PHE A 79 -2.73 4.88 -6.22
C PHE A 79 -1.81 5.83 -5.45
N LEU A 80 -0.52 5.79 -5.76
CA LEU A 80 0.45 6.65 -5.07
C LEU A 80 0.29 8.11 -5.47
N SER A 81 -0.01 8.38 -6.74
CA SER A 81 -0.24 9.74 -7.22
C SER A 81 -1.46 10.38 -6.58
N ALA A 82 -2.43 9.56 -6.20
CA ALA A 82 -3.68 10.05 -5.62
C ALA A 82 -3.57 10.31 -4.11
N GLN A 83 -2.45 9.99 -3.49
CA GLN A 83 -2.26 10.31 -2.09
C GLN A 83 -2.15 11.82 -1.92
N ARG A 84 -2.45 12.29 -0.71
CA ARG A 84 -2.31 13.71 -0.41
C ARG A 84 -0.84 14.01 -0.21
N LEU A 85 -0.20 14.42 -1.28
CA LEU A 85 1.24 14.65 -1.29
C LEU A 85 1.62 15.99 -0.69
N PRO A 86 2.78 16.08 -0.02
CA PRO A 86 3.68 14.97 0.27
C PRO A 86 3.15 14.10 1.40
N VAL A 87 3.49 12.83 1.39
CA VAL A 87 3.02 11.89 2.40
C VAL A 87 4.20 11.06 2.89
N ARG A 88 4.18 10.73 4.17
CA ARG A 88 5.23 9.89 4.76
C ARG A 88 5.05 8.47 4.31
N ILE A 89 6.12 7.90 3.79
CA ILE A 89 6.07 6.51 3.32
C ILE A 89 7.37 5.78 3.64
N GLU A 90 7.27 4.48 3.57
CA GLU A 90 8.43 3.61 3.55
C GLU A 90 8.34 2.76 2.29
N VAL A 91 9.36 2.82 1.46
CA VAL A 91 9.43 2.06 0.22
C VAL A 91 10.53 1.03 0.36
N LYS A 92 10.19 -0.23 0.12
CA LYS A 92 11.17 -1.29 0.08
C LYS A 92 11.44 -1.69 -1.35
N SER A 93 12.72 -1.88 -1.63
CA SER A 93 13.17 -2.27 -2.95
C SER A 93 14.21 -3.35 -2.71
N ASN A 94 13.86 -4.60 -2.97
CA ASN A 94 14.65 -5.75 -2.57
C ASN A 94 14.87 -5.72 -1.05
N SER A 95 16.08 -5.69 -0.59
CA SER A 95 16.37 -5.66 0.84
C SER A 95 16.65 -4.26 1.36
N VAL A 96 16.50 -3.25 0.52
CA VAL A 96 16.77 -1.87 0.90
C VAL A 96 15.46 -1.18 1.25
N SER A 97 15.47 -0.45 2.35
CA SER A 97 14.30 0.29 2.80
C SER A 97 14.62 1.79 2.77
N HIS A 98 13.71 2.55 2.17
CA HIS A 98 13.84 4.00 2.10
C HIS A 98 12.66 4.62 2.83
N ARG A 99 12.94 5.42 3.84
CA ARG A 99 11.90 6.12 4.60
C ARG A 99 12.00 7.61 4.31
N GLY A 100 10.87 8.23 4.14
CA GLY A 100 10.84 9.66 3.91
C GLY A 100 9.48 10.13 3.46
N TRP A 101 9.49 11.14 2.61
CA TRP A 101 8.26 11.74 2.11
C TRP A 101 8.18 11.48 0.61
N LEU A 102 7.04 10.97 0.18
CA LEU A 102 6.76 10.88 -1.25
C LEU A 102 6.36 12.27 -1.70
N LEU A 103 7.16 12.84 -2.59
CA LEU A 103 6.93 14.19 -3.08
C LEU A 103 6.00 14.17 -4.29
N ASN A 104 6.23 13.25 -5.18
CA ASN A 104 5.38 13.05 -6.36
C ASN A 104 5.76 11.76 -7.06
N VAL A 105 4.92 11.38 -8.00
CA VAL A 105 5.15 10.27 -8.90
C VAL A 105 5.29 10.88 -10.30
N GLN A 106 6.40 10.60 -10.95
CA GLN A 106 6.65 11.13 -12.28
C GLN A 106 6.89 9.96 -13.23
N GLY A 107 5.91 9.70 -14.07
CA GLY A 107 5.96 8.52 -14.92
C GLY A 107 5.99 7.26 -14.05
N SER A 108 7.04 6.47 -14.21
CA SER A 108 7.21 5.26 -13.41
C SER A 108 8.24 5.44 -12.30
N TRP A 109 8.48 6.66 -11.89
CA TRP A 109 9.45 6.96 -10.83
C TRP A 109 8.79 7.58 -9.62
N LEU A 110 9.18 7.11 -8.43
CA LEU A 110 8.80 7.72 -7.16
C LEU A 110 9.89 8.68 -6.75
N ARG A 111 9.52 9.90 -6.46
CA ARG A 111 10.46 10.91 -5.99
C ARG A 111 10.31 11.04 -4.49
N LEU A 112 11.35 10.70 -3.77
CA LEU A 112 11.32 10.66 -2.31
C LEU A 112 12.32 11.63 -1.70
N ALA A 113 11.88 12.34 -0.67
CA ALA A 113 12.78 13.15 0.13
C ALA A 113 13.14 12.37 1.39
N THR A 114 14.38 11.99 1.53
CA THR A 114 14.88 11.37 2.75
C THR A 114 15.58 12.44 3.58
N GLU A 115 16.08 12.06 4.74
CA GLU A 115 16.81 13.01 5.58
C GLU A 115 18.03 13.59 4.88
N LEU A 116 18.65 12.84 4.01
CA LEU A 116 19.91 13.23 3.41
C LEU A 116 19.79 13.79 2.02
N GLN A 117 18.78 13.37 1.28
CA GLN A 117 18.76 13.68 -0.16
C GLN A 117 17.41 13.34 -0.77
N VAL A 118 17.21 13.81 -1.99
CA VAL A 118 16.07 13.41 -2.79
C VAL A 118 16.53 12.24 -3.66
N ILE A 119 15.78 11.17 -3.61
CA ILE A 119 16.09 9.97 -4.39
C ILE A 119 14.93 9.62 -5.29
N TRP A 120 15.23 8.88 -6.34
CA TRP A 120 14.25 8.41 -7.30
C TRP A 120 14.26 6.90 -7.33
N CYS A 121 13.09 6.30 -7.10
CA CYS A 121 12.93 4.85 -7.09
C CYS A 121 12.04 4.44 -8.25
N PRO A 122 12.50 3.54 -9.12
CA PRO A 122 11.63 3.05 -10.19
C PRO A 122 10.55 2.16 -9.59
N ILE A 123 9.32 2.34 -10.03
CA ILE A 123 8.18 1.59 -9.49
C ILE A 123 8.38 0.09 -9.67
N GLU A 124 8.96 -0.31 -10.80
CA GLU A 124 9.17 -1.74 -11.07
C GLU A 124 10.16 -2.40 -10.12
N ALA A 125 10.96 -1.62 -9.39
CA ALA A 125 11.88 -2.19 -8.42
C ALA A 125 11.28 -2.25 -7.01
N VAL A 126 10.09 -1.69 -6.84
CA VAL A 126 9.45 -1.62 -5.52
C VAL A 126 8.88 -2.98 -5.17
N THR A 127 9.13 -3.43 -3.95
CA THR A 127 8.57 -4.67 -3.43
C THR A 127 7.48 -4.42 -2.40
N SER A 128 7.46 -3.26 -1.76
CA SER A 128 6.34 -2.86 -0.91
C SER A 128 6.38 -1.36 -0.69
N VAL A 129 5.21 -0.79 -0.43
CA VAL A 129 5.07 0.60 -0.04
C VAL A 129 4.16 0.65 1.17
N GLU A 130 4.58 1.35 2.21
CA GLU A 130 3.72 1.59 3.36
C GLU A 130 3.49 3.09 3.47
N VAL A 131 2.24 3.50 3.31
CA VAL A 131 1.85 4.90 3.50
C VAL A 131 1.51 5.06 4.96
N LYS A 132 2.29 5.86 5.67
CA LYS A 132 2.13 5.98 7.11
C LYS A 132 0.82 6.67 7.44
N ALA A 133 0.20 6.22 8.51
CA ALA A 133 -1.01 6.84 9.01
C ALA A 133 -0.68 8.28 9.41
N VAL A 134 -1.62 9.18 9.14
CA VAL A 134 -1.45 10.56 9.57
C VAL A 134 -1.58 10.60 11.07
N GLU A 135 -0.55 11.13 11.70
CA GLU A 135 -0.61 11.27 13.14
C GLU A 135 -1.38 12.51 13.47
N ASN A 136 -2.27 12.37 14.44
CA ASN A 136 -2.97 13.52 14.90
C ASN A 136 -2.04 14.40 15.68
N LEU A 137 -2.00 15.60 15.31
CA LEU A 137 -1.17 16.58 15.99
C LEU A 137 -1.95 17.35 17.02
#